data_52fbd33e180c5cb7edc55f6873d9f9c2
#
_entry.id   52fbd33e180c5cb7edc55f6873d9f9c2
#
_cell.length_a   1.000
_cell.length_b   1.000
_cell.length_c   1.000
_cell.angle_alpha   90.00
_cell.angle_beta   90.00
_cell.angle_gamma   90.00
#
_symmetry.space_group_name_H-M   'P 1'
#
loop_
_entity.id
_entity.type
_entity.pdbx_description
1 polymer ?
#
loop_
_entity_poly.entity_id
_entity_poly.type
_entity_poly.pdbx_seq_one_letter_code
_entity_poly.pdbx_strand_id
1 'polypeptide(L)'
;MEISEIWNVEIVAGNALWRIAGLFGLLLIGFTAGKLLKYILAGRATSMEEKRPIAAAAVRGTGKAAPFLAFAIGLASGVNFLVLNGASEFIGTCVSVIMTLAISWAAICLVDVPKVWMIQHASKTPSKLDDMLAPIVSKSLVATIVVLTIVQIAQILSGKEVTSILAGLGIGGLAFALAAQDTIKNFFGSMVLLADRPFEVGDRIQVDGHDGPVISVGMRSTRIRTLTGHVVTIPNGELANKAIENVSKRPHIRRIFNVTITYDTQPEKVRKAKTILEDILKDHAGMDPEFPPRVYFNEFKDSALNIFCIYWYHPADWWAYNDLTEGINLELLERFNAAGIDFAFPTQTVHLAGDPSRPLDVGVKQQ
;
A
#
# COMPACT_ATOMS: atom_id res chain seq x y z
N MET A 1 79.24 -19.99 -2.90
CA MET A 1 77.91 -19.80 -3.49
C MET A 1 77.44 -18.41 -3.15
N GLU A 2 77.45 -17.52 -4.11
CA GLU A 2 76.97 -16.14 -3.85
C GLU A 2 75.48 -16.14 -3.63
N ILE A 3 74.98 -15.23 -2.76
CA ILE A 3 73.54 -15.11 -2.43
C ILE A 3 72.71 -14.97 -3.73
N SER A 4 73.27 -14.35 -4.78
CA SER A 4 72.65 -14.20 -6.09
C SER A 4 72.42 -15.54 -6.84
N GLU A 5 73.27 -16.53 -6.64
CA GLU A 5 73.11 -17.87 -7.24
C GLU A 5 71.97 -18.63 -6.60
N ILE A 6 71.79 -18.53 -5.26
CA ILE A 6 70.69 -19.20 -4.53
C ILE A 6 69.31 -18.68 -4.97
N TRP A 7 69.18 -17.37 -5.24
CA TRP A 7 67.91 -16.80 -5.67
C TRP A 7 67.47 -17.23 -7.08
N ASN A 8 68.39 -17.63 -7.90
CA ASN A 8 68.11 -18.07 -9.28
C ASN A 8 68.00 -19.58 -9.45
N VAL A 9 68.11 -20.35 -8.37
CA VAL A 9 67.90 -21.82 -8.40
C VAL A 9 66.47 -22.13 -8.76
N GLU A 10 66.24 -22.87 -9.83
CA GLU A 10 64.91 -23.38 -10.18
C GLU A 10 64.51 -24.48 -9.23
N ILE A 11 63.34 -24.29 -8.53
CA ILE A 11 62.87 -25.25 -7.52
C ILE A 11 61.70 -26.06 -8.07
N VAL A 12 60.70 -25.43 -8.71
CA VAL A 12 59.50 -26.08 -9.18
C VAL A 12 59.07 -25.51 -10.55
N ALA A 13 58.90 -26.42 -11.53
CA ALA A 13 58.30 -26.10 -12.83
C ALA A 13 58.88 -24.88 -13.56
N GLY A 14 60.21 -24.63 -13.50
CA GLY A 14 60.87 -23.51 -14.14
C GLY A 14 60.78 -22.17 -13.34
N ASN A 15 60.32 -22.23 -12.08
CA ASN A 15 60.28 -21.05 -11.22
C ASN A 15 61.48 -20.97 -10.31
N ALA A 16 62.24 -19.87 -10.43
CA ALA A 16 63.31 -19.53 -9.53
C ALA A 16 62.78 -19.16 -8.14
N LEU A 17 63.63 -19.38 -7.11
CA LEU A 17 63.29 -19.17 -5.70
C LEU A 17 62.69 -17.79 -5.43
N TRP A 18 63.24 -16.72 -6.09
CA TRP A 18 62.74 -15.36 -5.90
C TRP A 18 61.27 -15.15 -6.36
N ARG A 19 60.79 -15.90 -7.36
CA ARG A 19 59.40 -15.86 -7.85
C ARG A 19 58.44 -16.46 -6.85
N ILE A 20 58.81 -17.59 -6.29
CA ILE A 20 58.06 -18.28 -5.24
C ILE A 20 58.06 -17.43 -3.98
N ALA A 21 59.19 -16.89 -3.58
CA ALA A 21 59.30 -15.96 -2.44
C ALA A 21 58.48 -14.69 -2.67
N GLY A 22 58.43 -14.18 -3.89
CA GLY A 22 57.61 -13.01 -4.29
C GLY A 22 56.11 -13.28 -4.13
N LEU A 23 55.62 -14.49 -4.54
CA LEU A 23 54.23 -14.91 -4.32
C LEU A 23 53.87 -14.92 -2.81
N PHE A 24 54.70 -15.66 -2.03
CA PHE A 24 54.45 -15.75 -0.58
C PHE A 24 54.58 -14.39 0.13
N GLY A 25 55.54 -13.56 -0.33
CA GLY A 25 55.69 -12.19 0.17
C GLY A 25 54.47 -11.33 -0.08
N LEU A 26 53.89 -11.37 -1.27
CA LEU A 26 52.68 -10.63 -1.61
C LEU A 26 51.43 -11.17 -0.88
N LEU A 27 51.34 -12.49 -0.68
CA LEU A 27 50.27 -13.07 0.14
C LEU A 27 50.34 -12.61 1.60
N LEU A 28 51.58 -12.64 2.17
CA LEU A 28 51.80 -12.18 3.55
C LEU A 28 51.52 -10.69 3.72
N ILE A 29 52.01 -9.87 2.78
CA ILE A 29 51.76 -8.43 2.74
C ILE A 29 50.25 -8.18 2.62
N GLY A 30 49.57 -8.83 1.69
CA GLY A 30 48.11 -8.66 1.51
C GLY A 30 47.35 -9.04 2.77
N PHE A 31 47.66 -10.18 3.38
CA PHE A 31 46.98 -10.62 4.57
C PHE A 31 47.25 -9.75 5.80
N THR A 32 48.51 -9.31 6.02
CA THR A 32 48.88 -8.44 7.14
C THR A 32 48.31 -7.03 6.96
N ALA A 33 48.40 -6.47 5.74
CA ALA A 33 47.79 -5.18 5.40
C ALA A 33 46.27 -5.21 5.59
N GLY A 34 45.62 -6.28 5.14
CA GLY A 34 44.18 -6.45 5.34
C GLY A 34 43.78 -6.54 6.81
N LYS A 35 44.54 -7.26 7.63
CA LYS A 35 44.32 -7.30 9.11
C LYS A 35 44.56 -5.96 9.78
N LEU A 36 45.61 -5.25 9.40
CA LEU A 36 45.92 -3.93 9.91
C LEU A 36 44.80 -2.95 9.56
N LEU A 37 44.36 -2.97 8.31
CA LEU A 37 43.24 -2.13 7.83
C LEU A 37 41.95 -2.43 8.61
N LYS A 38 41.63 -3.72 8.81
CA LYS A 38 40.51 -4.14 9.67
C LYS A 38 40.58 -3.53 11.06
N TYR A 39 41.76 -3.57 11.70
CA TYR A 39 41.94 -3.04 13.05
C TYR A 39 41.77 -1.51 13.10
N ILE A 40 42.37 -0.80 12.15
CA ILE A 40 42.25 0.66 12.04
C ILE A 40 40.81 1.08 11.79
N LEU A 41 40.13 0.42 10.82
CA LEU A 41 38.75 0.75 10.47
C LEU A 41 37.77 0.37 11.58
N ALA A 42 38.01 -0.69 12.34
CA ALA A 42 37.17 -1.05 13.48
C ALA A 42 37.23 0.01 14.58
N GLY A 43 38.41 0.52 14.90
CA GLY A 43 38.57 1.62 15.88
C GLY A 43 37.88 2.93 15.40
N ARG A 44 37.97 3.24 14.11
CA ARG A 44 37.27 4.41 13.55
C ARG A 44 35.76 4.23 13.51
N ALA A 45 35.25 3.03 13.19
CA ALA A 45 33.82 2.74 13.15
C ALA A 45 33.17 2.96 14.53
N THR A 46 33.78 2.49 15.62
CA THR A 46 33.27 2.70 16.99
C THR A 46 33.22 4.17 17.37
N SER A 47 34.23 4.95 17.01
CA SER A 47 34.29 6.40 17.30
C SER A 47 33.26 7.22 16.49
N MET A 48 32.78 6.68 15.36
CA MET A 48 31.78 7.32 14.49
C MET A 48 30.34 6.87 14.76
N GLU A 49 30.13 5.84 15.55
CA GLU A 49 28.82 5.16 15.69
C GLU A 49 27.72 6.08 16.21
N GLU A 50 28.01 6.96 17.18
CA GLU A 50 27.04 7.91 17.71
C GLU A 50 26.72 9.08 16.77
N LYS A 51 27.74 9.61 16.07
CA LYS A 51 27.59 10.83 15.26
C LYS A 51 27.16 10.55 13.82
N ARG A 52 27.63 9.44 13.24
CA ARG A 52 27.42 9.08 11.83
C ARG A 52 27.25 7.57 11.67
N PRO A 53 26.13 6.96 12.13
CA PRO A 53 25.95 5.51 12.16
C PRO A 53 26.01 4.85 10.78
N ILE A 54 25.54 5.52 9.72
CA ILE A 54 25.63 5.01 8.33
C ILE A 54 27.10 4.91 7.89
N ALA A 55 27.89 5.96 8.13
CA ALA A 55 29.30 5.94 7.80
C ALA A 55 30.07 4.91 8.65
N ALA A 56 29.70 4.76 9.94
CA ALA A 56 30.25 3.72 10.81
C ALA A 56 29.97 2.31 10.29
N ALA A 57 28.76 2.04 9.79
CA ALA A 57 28.39 0.78 9.17
C ALA A 57 29.22 0.51 7.90
N ALA A 58 29.42 1.51 7.03
CA ALA A 58 30.25 1.38 5.84
C ALA A 58 31.73 1.10 6.20
N VAL A 59 32.29 1.84 7.15
CA VAL A 59 33.67 1.65 7.61
C VAL A 59 33.85 0.26 8.27
N ARG A 60 32.87 -0.18 9.07
CA ARG A 60 32.86 -1.50 9.69
C ARG A 60 32.76 -2.62 8.63
N GLY A 61 31.88 -2.47 7.64
CA GLY A 61 31.71 -3.42 6.53
C GLY A 61 33.00 -3.56 5.71
N THR A 62 33.57 -2.44 5.32
CA THR A 62 34.87 -2.41 4.61
C THR A 62 35.98 -3.04 5.45
N GLY A 63 36.03 -2.77 6.76
CA GLY A 63 36.99 -3.40 7.66
C GLY A 63 36.86 -4.91 7.76
N LYS A 64 35.64 -5.44 7.77
CA LYS A 64 35.37 -6.88 7.78
C LYS A 64 35.81 -7.56 6.47
N ALA A 65 35.63 -6.88 5.33
CA ALA A 65 35.97 -7.40 4.00
C ALA A 65 37.47 -7.31 3.69
N ALA A 66 38.18 -6.32 4.26
CA ALA A 66 39.56 -5.98 3.93
C ALA A 66 40.56 -7.16 3.95
N PRO A 67 40.56 -8.09 4.95
CA PRO A 67 41.54 -9.16 4.98
C PRO A 67 41.41 -10.14 3.81
N PHE A 68 40.17 -10.46 3.43
CA PHE A 68 39.92 -11.40 2.33
C PHE A 68 40.17 -10.76 0.97
N LEU A 69 39.75 -9.51 0.78
CA LEU A 69 40.05 -8.73 -0.44
C LEU A 69 41.55 -8.54 -0.62
N ALA A 70 42.25 -8.11 0.41
CA ALA A 70 43.70 -7.88 0.33
C ALA A 70 44.48 -9.19 0.06
N PHE A 71 44.04 -10.30 0.66
CA PHE A 71 44.57 -11.62 0.36
C PHE A 71 44.33 -12.00 -1.11
N ALA A 72 43.13 -11.85 -1.65
CA ALA A 72 42.79 -12.15 -3.03
C ALA A 72 43.58 -11.29 -4.03
N ILE A 73 43.75 -10.01 -3.73
CA ILE A 73 44.60 -9.10 -4.53
C ILE A 73 46.07 -9.53 -4.47
N GLY A 74 46.57 -9.86 -3.27
CA GLY A 74 47.94 -10.37 -3.10
C GLY A 74 48.17 -11.65 -3.89
N LEU A 75 47.20 -12.59 -3.90
CA LEU A 75 47.23 -13.81 -4.68
C LEU A 75 47.25 -13.53 -6.16
N ALA A 76 46.33 -12.70 -6.67
CA ALA A 76 46.24 -12.34 -8.08
C ALA A 76 47.52 -11.66 -8.56
N SER A 77 48.07 -10.74 -7.76
CA SER A 77 49.36 -10.10 -8.07
C SER A 77 50.56 -11.06 -8.01
N GLY A 78 50.54 -11.93 -6.99
CA GLY A 78 51.64 -12.90 -6.77
C GLY A 78 51.74 -13.96 -7.87
N VAL A 79 50.60 -14.42 -8.38
CA VAL A 79 50.54 -15.44 -9.45
C VAL A 79 51.19 -14.87 -10.75
N ASN A 80 51.15 -13.55 -11.00
CA ASN A 80 51.78 -12.95 -12.16
C ASN A 80 53.31 -13.03 -12.15
N PHE A 81 53.96 -13.35 -11.02
CA PHE A 81 55.39 -13.57 -10.92
C PHE A 81 55.78 -14.99 -11.32
N LEU A 82 54.84 -15.93 -11.37
CA LEU A 82 55.11 -17.36 -11.65
C LEU A 82 55.09 -17.61 -13.16
N VAL A 83 56.01 -18.51 -13.59
CA VAL A 83 55.94 -19.15 -14.91
C VAL A 83 55.05 -20.37 -14.78
N LEU A 84 53.87 -20.30 -15.43
CA LEU A 84 52.80 -21.30 -15.24
C LEU A 84 52.71 -22.29 -16.40
N ASN A 85 53.83 -22.89 -16.79
CA ASN A 85 53.93 -23.81 -17.92
C ASN A 85 52.77 -24.81 -17.97
N GLY A 86 51.78 -24.62 -18.86
CA GLY A 86 50.62 -25.48 -19.07
C GLY A 86 49.53 -25.39 -17.97
N ALA A 87 49.79 -24.77 -16.81
CA ALA A 87 48.82 -24.66 -15.70
C ALA A 87 48.20 -23.25 -15.61
N SER A 88 48.51 -22.34 -16.55
CA SER A 88 48.11 -20.92 -16.52
C SER A 88 46.60 -20.74 -16.53
N GLU A 89 45.86 -21.54 -17.30
CA GLU A 89 44.41 -21.45 -17.42
C GLU A 89 43.73 -21.93 -16.11
N PHE A 90 44.18 -23.06 -15.55
CA PHE A 90 43.62 -23.58 -14.29
C PHE A 90 43.88 -22.64 -13.11
N ILE A 91 45.12 -22.13 -12.98
CA ILE A 91 45.49 -21.23 -11.90
C ILE A 91 44.77 -19.87 -12.07
N GLY A 92 44.65 -19.36 -13.31
CA GLY A 92 43.88 -18.16 -13.62
C GLY A 92 42.39 -18.29 -13.24
N THR A 93 41.80 -19.46 -13.53
CA THR A 93 40.43 -19.80 -13.13
C THR A 93 40.28 -19.83 -11.60
N CYS A 94 41.19 -20.44 -10.88
CA CYS A 94 41.16 -20.48 -9.40
C CYS A 94 41.30 -19.08 -8.80
N VAL A 95 42.19 -18.26 -9.31
CA VAL A 95 42.36 -16.86 -8.87
C VAL A 95 41.09 -16.04 -9.13
N SER A 96 40.49 -16.20 -10.31
CA SER A 96 39.23 -15.51 -10.67
C SER A 96 38.07 -15.93 -9.73
N VAL A 97 37.97 -17.21 -9.38
CA VAL A 97 36.96 -17.68 -8.41
C VAL A 97 37.19 -17.08 -7.02
N ILE A 98 38.45 -17.10 -6.53
CA ILE A 98 38.79 -16.50 -5.23
C ILE A 98 38.51 -15.00 -5.21
N MET A 99 38.83 -14.27 -6.29
CA MET A 99 38.57 -12.86 -6.42
C MET A 99 37.06 -12.58 -6.41
N THR A 100 36.27 -13.37 -7.15
CA THR A 100 34.81 -13.28 -7.15
C THR A 100 34.22 -13.49 -5.75
N LEU A 101 34.71 -14.50 -5.02
CA LEU A 101 34.29 -14.75 -3.64
C LEU A 101 34.68 -13.60 -2.69
N ALA A 102 35.86 -13.01 -2.86
CA ALA A 102 36.32 -11.88 -2.05
C ALA A 102 35.50 -10.61 -2.29
N ILE A 103 35.17 -10.31 -3.56
CA ILE A 103 34.30 -9.18 -3.92
C ILE A 103 32.88 -9.39 -3.38
N SER A 104 32.33 -10.60 -3.55
CA SER A 104 31.01 -10.95 -3.07
C SER A 104 30.92 -10.86 -1.54
N TRP A 105 31.94 -11.34 -0.84
CA TRP A 105 32.04 -11.18 0.61
C TRP A 105 32.10 -9.72 1.03
N ALA A 106 32.82 -8.88 0.30
CA ALA A 106 32.84 -7.44 0.55
C ALA A 106 31.48 -6.80 0.35
N ALA A 107 30.76 -7.18 -0.71
CA ALA A 107 29.42 -6.73 -0.96
C ALA A 107 28.45 -7.15 0.17
N ILE A 108 28.51 -8.39 0.65
CA ILE A 108 27.71 -8.89 1.78
C ILE A 108 28.02 -8.09 3.07
N CYS A 109 29.29 -7.82 3.35
CA CYS A 109 29.68 -7.00 4.51
C CYS A 109 29.16 -5.56 4.45
N LEU A 110 28.87 -5.02 3.26
CA LEU A 110 28.31 -3.70 3.07
C LEU A 110 26.78 -3.66 3.13
N VAL A 111 26.07 -4.81 3.16
CA VAL A 111 24.61 -4.87 3.31
C VAL A 111 24.13 -4.26 4.64
N ASP A 112 24.99 -4.18 5.64
CA ASP A 112 24.67 -3.48 6.90
C ASP A 112 24.43 -1.97 6.69
N VAL A 113 24.95 -1.35 5.62
CA VAL A 113 24.78 0.08 5.34
C VAL A 113 23.32 0.46 5.03
N PRO A 114 22.66 -0.12 4.01
CA PRO A 114 21.24 0.14 3.77
C PRO A 114 20.36 -0.25 4.95
N LYS A 115 20.70 -1.31 5.71
CA LYS A 115 19.99 -1.70 6.92
C LYS A 115 20.00 -0.59 7.97
N VAL A 116 21.18 -0.05 8.32
CA VAL A 116 21.33 1.04 9.28
C VAL A 116 20.66 2.31 8.77
N TRP A 117 20.75 2.60 7.46
CA TRP A 117 20.08 3.74 6.84
C TRP A 117 18.55 3.64 7.02
N MET A 118 17.96 2.48 6.75
CA MET A 118 16.52 2.25 6.95
C MET A 118 16.11 2.45 8.40
N ILE A 119 16.80 1.81 9.34
CA ILE A 119 16.51 1.91 10.79
C ILE A 119 16.59 3.37 11.26
N GLN A 120 17.57 4.14 10.79
CA GLN A 120 17.74 5.53 11.19
C GLN A 120 16.66 6.48 10.66
N HIS A 121 16.11 6.19 9.48
CA HIS A 121 14.97 6.94 8.93
C HIS A 121 13.64 6.49 9.57
N ALA A 122 13.54 5.23 9.90
CA ALA A 122 12.43 4.61 10.59
C ALA A 122 12.19 5.19 11.99
N SER A 123 13.24 5.47 12.74
CA SER A 123 13.14 6.04 14.10
C SER A 123 12.48 7.43 14.17
N LYS A 124 12.25 8.08 13.01
CA LYS A 124 11.55 9.36 12.90
C LYS A 124 10.04 9.23 12.68
N THR A 125 9.55 8.03 12.42
CA THR A 125 8.12 7.72 12.20
C THR A 125 7.63 6.75 13.29
N PRO A 126 6.44 6.92 13.88
CA PRO A 126 5.91 6.02 14.91
C PRO A 126 5.46 4.65 14.39
N SER A 127 5.92 4.24 13.22
CA SER A 127 5.49 3.01 12.55
C SER A 127 6.40 1.83 12.88
N LYS A 128 5.85 0.75 13.43
CA LYS A 128 6.54 -0.54 13.63
C LYS A 128 6.90 -1.26 12.32
N LEU A 129 6.52 -0.70 11.17
CA LEU A 129 6.72 -1.28 9.84
C LEU A 129 8.20 -1.36 9.46
N ASP A 130 8.94 -0.35 9.84
CA ASP A 130 10.34 -0.18 9.45
C ASP A 130 11.24 -1.22 10.12
N ASP A 131 10.92 -1.61 11.36
CA ASP A 131 11.63 -2.67 12.08
C ASP A 131 11.46 -4.04 11.41
N MET A 132 10.35 -4.26 10.71
CA MET A 132 10.09 -5.51 9.99
C MET A 132 10.68 -5.52 8.58
N LEU A 133 10.77 -4.37 7.91
CA LEU A 133 11.25 -4.27 6.53
C LEU A 133 12.78 -4.34 6.43
N ALA A 134 13.51 -3.72 7.35
CA ALA A 134 14.97 -3.69 7.31
C ALA A 134 15.63 -5.09 7.28
N PRO A 135 15.19 -6.10 8.09
CA PRO A 135 15.69 -7.47 8.00
C PRO A 135 15.35 -8.16 6.68
N ILE A 136 14.15 -7.90 6.12
CA ILE A 136 13.71 -8.51 4.85
C ILE A 136 14.57 -8.00 3.71
N VAL A 137 14.75 -6.68 3.60
CA VAL A 137 15.58 -6.04 2.57
C VAL A 137 17.04 -6.54 2.66
N SER A 138 17.59 -6.61 3.88
CA SER A 138 18.96 -7.09 4.08
C SER A 138 19.13 -8.55 3.64
N LYS A 139 18.20 -9.43 4.01
CA LYS A 139 18.22 -10.85 3.60
C LYS A 139 18.05 -11.00 2.07
N SER A 140 17.18 -10.20 1.47
CA SER A 140 16.97 -10.20 0.01
C SER A 140 18.22 -9.75 -0.74
N LEU A 141 18.91 -8.70 -0.26
CA LEU A 141 20.19 -8.24 -0.83
C LEU A 141 21.27 -9.31 -0.73
N VAL A 142 21.41 -9.96 0.44
CA VAL A 142 22.37 -11.07 0.62
C VAL A 142 22.04 -12.22 -0.34
N ALA A 143 20.77 -12.64 -0.43
CA ALA A 143 20.35 -13.69 -1.35
C ALA A 143 20.66 -13.34 -2.81
N THR A 144 20.41 -12.10 -3.23
CA THR A 144 20.75 -11.62 -4.58
C THR A 144 22.25 -11.68 -4.84
N ILE A 145 23.09 -11.22 -3.90
CA ILE A 145 24.55 -11.27 -4.03
C ILE A 145 25.01 -12.73 -4.16
N VAL A 146 24.47 -13.63 -3.35
CA VAL A 146 24.82 -15.07 -3.40
C VAL A 146 24.44 -15.69 -4.74
N VAL A 147 23.24 -15.43 -5.26
CA VAL A 147 22.81 -15.92 -6.58
C VAL A 147 23.72 -15.40 -7.68
N LEU A 148 24.02 -14.09 -7.70
CA LEU A 148 24.92 -13.50 -8.70
C LEU A 148 26.35 -14.09 -8.58
N THR A 149 26.83 -14.36 -7.36
CA THR A 149 28.11 -15.01 -7.12
C THR A 149 28.16 -16.41 -7.72
N ILE A 150 27.09 -17.20 -7.49
CA ILE A 150 26.99 -18.56 -8.05
C ILE A 150 27.00 -18.53 -9.57
N VAL A 151 26.23 -17.61 -10.18
CA VAL A 151 26.18 -17.43 -11.64
C VAL A 151 27.55 -17.05 -12.19
N GLN A 152 28.25 -16.09 -11.55
CA GLN A 152 29.58 -15.67 -11.95
C GLN A 152 30.63 -16.80 -11.84
N ILE A 153 30.58 -17.59 -10.76
CA ILE A 153 31.47 -18.75 -10.60
C ILE A 153 31.15 -19.80 -11.65
N ALA A 154 29.89 -20.09 -11.95
CA ALA A 154 29.49 -21.01 -13.01
C ALA A 154 30.01 -20.55 -14.38
N GLN A 155 30.00 -19.24 -14.67
CA GLN A 155 30.59 -18.67 -15.88
C GLN A 155 32.10 -18.91 -15.94
N ILE A 156 32.82 -18.61 -14.87
CA ILE A 156 34.27 -18.77 -14.80
C ILE A 156 34.65 -20.25 -15.01
N LEU A 157 33.93 -21.19 -14.39
CA LEU A 157 34.22 -22.61 -14.47
C LEU A 157 33.82 -23.27 -15.79
N SER A 158 32.73 -22.80 -16.41
CA SER A 158 32.24 -23.37 -17.68
C SER A 158 32.92 -22.78 -18.91
N GLY A 159 33.55 -21.62 -18.80
CA GLY A 159 34.08 -20.84 -19.93
C GLY A 159 33.04 -20.40 -20.96
N LYS A 160 31.73 -20.59 -20.65
CA LYS A 160 30.62 -20.27 -21.55
C LYS A 160 29.91 -19.00 -21.10
N GLU A 161 29.36 -18.25 -22.06
CA GLU A 161 28.51 -17.12 -21.74
C GLU A 161 27.26 -17.58 -20.93
N VAL A 162 27.01 -16.93 -19.80
CA VAL A 162 25.87 -17.23 -18.93
C VAL A 162 24.56 -16.61 -19.40
N THR A 163 24.48 -16.11 -20.64
CA THR A 163 23.31 -15.48 -21.22
C THR A 163 22.06 -16.34 -21.05
N SER A 164 22.17 -17.66 -21.26
CA SER A 164 21.07 -18.60 -21.06
C SER A 164 20.64 -18.74 -19.59
N ILE A 165 21.59 -18.67 -18.64
CA ILE A 165 21.31 -18.72 -17.20
C ILE A 165 20.62 -17.44 -16.77
N LEU A 166 21.12 -16.28 -17.26
CA LEU A 166 20.50 -14.98 -16.99
C LEU A 166 19.10 -14.88 -17.60
N ALA A 167 18.91 -15.42 -18.81
CA ALA A 167 17.55 -15.50 -19.40
C ALA A 167 16.61 -16.37 -18.55
N GLY A 168 17.06 -17.53 -18.09
CA GLY A 168 16.28 -18.40 -17.19
C GLY A 168 15.97 -17.73 -15.85
N LEU A 169 16.95 -17.05 -15.24
CA LEU A 169 16.73 -16.23 -14.02
C LEU A 169 15.76 -15.08 -14.26
N GLY A 170 15.81 -14.45 -15.44
CA GLY A 170 14.87 -13.39 -15.84
C GLY A 170 13.44 -13.90 -15.92
N ILE A 171 13.21 -15.06 -16.56
CA ILE A 171 11.88 -15.68 -16.64
C ILE A 171 11.40 -16.12 -15.25
N GLY A 172 12.28 -16.75 -14.44
CA GLY A 172 11.97 -17.11 -13.06
C GLY A 172 11.66 -15.90 -12.17
N GLY A 173 12.40 -14.81 -12.36
CA GLY A 173 12.16 -13.53 -11.70
C GLY A 173 10.82 -12.92 -12.08
N LEU A 174 10.43 -12.98 -13.36
CA LEU A 174 9.12 -12.54 -13.83
C LEU A 174 8.00 -13.37 -13.20
N ALA A 175 8.14 -14.70 -13.18
CA ALA A 175 7.17 -15.59 -12.54
C ALA A 175 7.01 -15.27 -11.04
N PHE A 176 8.12 -15.02 -10.34
CA PHE A 176 8.12 -14.62 -8.93
C PHE A 176 7.45 -13.24 -8.74
N ALA A 177 7.75 -12.27 -9.61
CA ALA A 177 7.16 -10.94 -9.55
C ALA A 177 5.64 -10.99 -9.73
N LEU A 178 5.14 -11.80 -10.69
CA LEU A 178 3.71 -12.02 -10.89
C LEU A 178 3.06 -12.70 -9.67
N ALA A 179 3.72 -13.69 -9.07
CA ALA A 179 3.24 -14.33 -7.85
C ALA A 179 3.21 -13.39 -6.63
N ALA A 180 4.12 -12.41 -6.55
CA ALA A 180 4.20 -11.43 -5.48
C ALA A 180 3.32 -10.19 -5.73
N GLN A 181 2.73 -10.03 -6.91
CA GLN A 181 2.03 -8.82 -7.37
C GLN A 181 0.95 -8.35 -6.39
N ASP A 182 0.10 -9.26 -5.91
CA ASP A 182 -0.99 -8.89 -5.00
C ASP A 182 -0.47 -8.42 -3.63
N THR A 183 0.61 -9.00 -3.14
CA THR A 183 1.24 -8.58 -1.88
C THR A 183 1.79 -7.15 -2.02
N ILE A 184 2.47 -6.88 -3.12
CA ILE A 184 3.04 -5.57 -3.44
C ILE A 184 1.92 -4.53 -3.63
N LYS A 185 0.86 -4.88 -4.38
CA LYS A 185 -0.32 -4.02 -4.60
C LYS A 185 -0.97 -3.63 -3.27
N ASN A 186 -1.16 -4.58 -2.37
CA ASN A 186 -1.78 -4.31 -1.07
C ASN A 186 -0.88 -3.46 -0.15
N PHE A 187 0.42 -3.67 -0.20
CA PHE A 187 1.39 -2.86 0.55
C PHE A 187 1.37 -1.39 0.07
N PHE A 188 1.45 -1.16 -1.25
CA PHE A 188 1.34 0.20 -1.80
C PHE A 188 -0.03 0.83 -1.56
N GLY A 189 -1.12 0.04 -1.63
CA GLY A 189 -2.45 0.50 -1.25
C GLY A 189 -2.49 1.02 0.19
N SER A 190 -1.83 0.34 1.12
CA SER A 190 -1.72 0.81 2.51
C SER A 190 -0.97 2.13 2.62
N MET A 191 0.10 2.30 1.85
CA MET A 191 0.87 3.56 1.84
C MET A 191 0.03 4.72 1.30
N VAL A 192 -0.73 4.50 0.23
CA VAL A 192 -1.63 5.51 -0.35
C VAL A 192 -2.70 5.91 0.67
N LEU A 193 -3.40 4.93 1.29
CA LEU A 193 -4.42 5.21 2.30
C LEU A 193 -3.86 5.99 3.52
N LEU A 194 -2.62 5.70 3.91
CA LEU A 194 -1.95 6.40 5.02
C LEU A 194 -1.52 7.82 4.64
N ALA A 195 -1.09 8.04 3.37
CA ALA A 195 -0.65 9.33 2.87
C ALA A 195 -1.84 10.28 2.62
N ASP A 196 -2.86 9.81 1.92
CA ASP A 196 -4.01 10.62 1.48
C ASP A 196 -5.07 10.77 2.59
N ARG A 197 -5.12 9.83 3.54
CA ARG A 197 -6.06 9.80 4.68
C ARG A 197 -7.52 10.07 4.28
N PRO A 198 -8.10 9.31 3.35
CA PRO A 198 -9.49 9.51 2.95
C PRO A 198 -10.45 9.28 4.13
N PHE A 199 -10.03 8.50 5.12
CA PHE A 199 -10.72 8.23 6.38
C PHE A 199 -9.71 7.97 7.50
N GLU A 200 -10.18 8.04 8.75
CA GLU A 200 -9.44 7.67 9.96
C GLU A 200 -10.07 6.44 10.63
N VAL A 201 -9.34 5.81 11.55
CA VAL A 201 -9.90 4.72 12.37
C VAL A 201 -10.99 5.31 13.25
N GLY A 202 -12.19 4.72 13.17
CA GLY A 202 -13.40 5.21 13.82
C GLY A 202 -14.37 5.91 12.86
N ASP A 203 -13.91 6.42 11.71
CA ASP A 203 -14.80 7.02 10.70
C ASP A 203 -15.74 5.95 10.12
N ARG A 204 -17.00 6.28 9.98
CA ARG A 204 -17.96 5.50 9.20
C ARG A 204 -17.76 5.77 7.72
N ILE A 205 -17.47 4.73 6.98
CA ILE A 205 -17.29 4.80 5.52
C ILE A 205 -18.26 3.84 4.83
N GLN A 206 -18.59 4.16 3.59
CA GLN A 206 -19.31 3.28 2.70
C GLN A 206 -18.45 2.96 1.47
N VAL A 207 -18.27 1.67 1.20
CA VAL A 207 -17.48 1.16 0.09
C VAL A 207 -17.99 -0.22 -0.33
N ASP A 208 -18.21 -0.46 -1.60
CA ASP A 208 -18.71 -1.74 -2.17
C ASP A 208 -20.00 -2.26 -1.49
N GLY A 209 -20.89 -1.37 -1.10
CA GLY A 209 -22.12 -1.74 -0.39
C GLY A 209 -21.92 -2.09 1.09
N HIS A 210 -20.70 -2.03 1.59
CA HIS A 210 -20.40 -2.16 3.03
C HIS A 210 -20.41 -0.80 3.69
N ASP A 211 -21.20 -0.64 4.74
CA ASP A 211 -21.40 0.59 5.49
C ASP A 211 -21.08 0.36 6.97
N GLY A 212 -20.15 1.13 7.53
CA GLY A 212 -19.83 1.04 8.95
C GLY A 212 -18.50 1.69 9.34
N PRO A 213 -18.20 1.76 10.65
CA PRO A 213 -16.95 2.34 11.15
C PRO A 213 -15.74 1.46 10.84
N VAL A 214 -14.63 2.13 10.52
CA VAL A 214 -13.32 1.52 10.34
C VAL A 214 -12.78 1.10 11.71
N ILE A 215 -12.53 -0.21 11.89
CA ILE A 215 -11.97 -0.76 13.14
C ILE A 215 -10.45 -0.59 13.18
N SER A 216 -9.80 -0.93 12.06
CA SER A 216 -8.35 -0.90 11.95
C SER A 216 -7.88 -0.86 10.50
N VAL A 217 -6.76 -0.19 10.27
CA VAL A 217 -6.02 -0.20 9.00
C VAL A 217 -4.72 -0.96 9.24
N GLY A 218 -4.58 -2.12 8.60
CA GLY A 218 -3.38 -2.95 8.66
C GLY A 218 -2.47 -2.73 7.45
N MET A 219 -1.35 -3.45 7.40
CA MET A 219 -0.39 -3.38 6.28
C MET A 219 -0.94 -3.91 4.95
N ARG A 220 -1.90 -4.80 4.97
CA ARG A 220 -2.46 -5.47 3.80
C ARG A 220 -3.95 -5.23 3.62
N SER A 221 -4.66 -5.02 4.71
CA SER A 221 -6.12 -4.94 4.69
C SER A 221 -6.66 -3.99 5.76
N THR A 222 -7.79 -3.38 5.46
CA THR A 222 -8.60 -2.56 6.35
C THR A 222 -9.82 -3.35 6.81
N ARG A 223 -10.21 -3.20 8.08
CA ARG A 223 -11.39 -3.86 8.67
C ARG A 223 -12.46 -2.82 8.97
N ILE A 224 -13.67 -3.12 8.55
CA ILE A 224 -14.87 -2.31 8.76
C ILE A 224 -15.86 -3.16 9.55
N ARG A 225 -16.53 -2.58 10.55
CA ARG A 225 -17.67 -3.22 11.22
C ARG A 225 -18.95 -2.67 10.61
N THR A 226 -19.70 -3.52 9.90
CA THR A 226 -20.98 -3.08 9.32
C THR A 226 -21.98 -2.70 10.41
N LEU A 227 -23.00 -1.94 10.04
CA LEU A 227 -24.08 -1.56 10.98
C LEU A 227 -24.85 -2.77 11.52
N THR A 228 -24.81 -3.91 10.81
CA THR A 228 -25.36 -5.20 11.27
C THR A 228 -24.41 -5.96 12.20
N GLY A 229 -23.22 -5.42 12.52
CA GLY A 229 -22.25 -6.01 13.44
C GLY A 229 -21.20 -6.94 12.80
N HIS A 230 -21.29 -7.23 11.50
CA HIS A 230 -20.32 -8.08 10.81
C HIS A 230 -18.99 -7.33 10.62
N VAL A 231 -17.87 -8.07 10.67
CA VAL A 231 -16.55 -7.52 10.34
C VAL A 231 -16.19 -7.91 8.91
N VAL A 232 -16.04 -6.90 8.07
CA VAL A 232 -15.59 -7.05 6.69
C VAL A 232 -14.14 -6.67 6.61
N THR A 233 -13.34 -7.49 5.92
CA THR A 233 -11.91 -7.26 5.69
C THR A 233 -11.69 -6.99 4.20
N ILE A 234 -11.23 -5.81 3.86
CA ILE A 234 -11.00 -5.36 2.48
C ILE A 234 -9.50 -5.23 2.24
N PRO A 235 -8.93 -5.85 1.17
CA PRO A 235 -7.54 -5.66 0.79
C PRO A 235 -7.26 -4.18 0.46
N ASN A 236 -6.16 -3.62 1.01
CA ASN A 236 -5.87 -2.19 0.86
C ASN A 236 -5.56 -1.79 -0.60
N GLY A 237 -4.99 -2.71 -1.38
CA GLY A 237 -4.77 -2.47 -2.81
C GLY A 237 -6.05 -2.38 -3.64
N GLU A 238 -7.16 -2.95 -3.17
CA GLU A 238 -8.48 -2.77 -3.75
C GLU A 238 -9.12 -1.49 -3.23
N LEU A 239 -9.06 -1.28 -1.91
CA LEU A 239 -9.66 -0.13 -1.25
C LEU A 239 -9.10 1.20 -1.77
N ALA A 240 -7.79 1.29 -1.99
CA ALA A 240 -7.14 2.49 -2.52
C ALA A 240 -7.56 2.86 -3.95
N ASN A 241 -8.14 1.91 -4.70
CA ASN A 241 -8.60 2.13 -6.09
C ASN A 241 -10.11 2.31 -6.21
N LYS A 242 -10.85 2.32 -5.08
CA LYS A 242 -12.31 2.45 -5.07
C LYS A 242 -12.74 3.82 -4.60
N ALA A 243 -13.93 4.24 -5.03
CA ALA A 243 -14.57 5.39 -4.45
C ALA A 243 -14.99 5.06 -3.01
N ILE A 244 -14.59 5.91 -2.08
CA ILE A 244 -14.89 5.77 -0.65
C ILE A 244 -15.75 6.95 -0.25
N GLU A 245 -16.96 6.68 0.26
CA GLU A 245 -17.81 7.71 0.86
C GLU A 245 -17.52 7.79 2.37
N ASN A 246 -16.98 8.92 2.84
CA ASN A 246 -16.78 9.15 4.25
C ASN A 246 -18.02 9.80 4.87
N VAL A 247 -18.87 8.97 5.47
CA VAL A 247 -20.12 9.38 6.09
C VAL A 247 -19.87 10.25 7.35
N SER A 248 -18.78 10.00 8.08
CA SER A 248 -18.43 10.79 9.28
C SER A 248 -18.00 12.21 8.95
N LYS A 249 -17.40 12.45 7.77
CA LYS A 249 -16.92 13.77 7.36
C LYS A 249 -17.98 14.60 6.62
N ARG A 250 -19.20 14.09 6.45
CA ARG A 250 -20.27 14.87 5.83
C ARG A 250 -20.65 16.09 6.69
N PRO A 251 -20.80 17.29 6.13
CA PRO A 251 -21.18 18.48 6.91
C PRO A 251 -22.65 18.48 7.29
N HIS A 252 -23.50 17.82 6.52
CA HIS A 252 -24.96 17.85 6.68
C HIS A 252 -25.63 16.55 6.23
N ILE A 253 -26.88 16.39 6.60
CA ILE A 253 -27.79 15.37 6.06
C ILE A 253 -28.80 16.06 5.14
N ARG A 254 -28.82 15.70 3.87
CA ARG A 254 -29.80 16.19 2.91
C ARG A 254 -30.98 15.23 2.87
N ARG A 255 -32.22 15.77 3.08
CA ARG A 255 -33.46 15.03 2.85
C ARG A 255 -34.15 15.54 1.60
N ILE A 256 -34.53 14.60 0.74
CA ILE A 256 -35.44 14.82 -0.38
C ILE A 256 -36.65 13.95 -0.14
N PHE A 257 -37.84 14.56 -0.18
CA PHE A 257 -39.10 13.80 -0.04
C PHE A 257 -40.19 14.42 -0.89
N ASN A 258 -41.21 13.64 -1.18
CA ASN A 258 -42.36 14.06 -1.96
C ASN A 258 -43.61 13.96 -1.10
N VAL A 259 -44.42 14.97 -1.16
CA VAL A 259 -45.77 15.00 -0.59
C VAL A 259 -46.75 14.96 -1.74
N THR A 260 -47.64 13.98 -1.75
CA THR A 260 -48.61 13.74 -2.83
C THR A 260 -50.01 14.07 -2.31
N ILE A 261 -50.73 14.93 -3.05
CA ILE A 261 -52.10 15.32 -2.78
C ILE A 261 -53.03 14.89 -3.91
N THR A 262 -54.33 14.78 -3.62
CA THR A 262 -55.34 14.29 -4.57
C THR A 262 -55.52 15.24 -5.77
N TYR A 263 -55.92 14.72 -6.93
CA TYR A 263 -56.21 15.49 -8.12
C TYR A 263 -57.44 16.44 -7.96
N ASP A 264 -58.36 16.12 -7.08
CA ASP A 264 -59.53 16.95 -6.77
C ASP A 264 -59.17 18.22 -5.97
N THR A 265 -57.89 18.38 -5.62
CA THR A 265 -57.39 19.54 -4.87
C THR A 265 -57.40 20.76 -5.76
N GLN A 266 -58.17 21.79 -5.38
CA GLN A 266 -58.23 23.08 -6.07
C GLN A 266 -56.85 23.78 -6.09
N PRO A 267 -56.53 24.59 -7.12
CA PRO A 267 -55.23 25.27 -7.23
C PRO A 267 -54.86 26.13 -6.02
N GLU A 268 -55.86 26.76 -5.37
CA GLU A 268 -55.67 27.54 -4.14
C GLU A 268 -55.22 26.69 -2.98
N LYS A 269 -55.78 25.49 -2.84
CA LYS A 269 -55.31 24.48 -1.83
C LYS A 269 -53.94 23.93 -2.13
N VAL A 270 -53.57 23.75 -3.41
CA VAL A 270 -52.20 23.37 -3.80
C VAL A 270 -51.18 24.46 -3.38
N ARG A 271 -51.52 25.75 -3.61
CA ARG A 271 -50.70 26.86 -3.12
C ARG A 271 -50.59 26.87 -1.60
N LYS A 272 -51.74 26.65 -0.89
CA LYS A 272 -51.78 26.54 0.56
C LYS A 272 -50.93 25.39 1.07
N ALA A 273 -50.98 24.22 0.45
CA ALA A 273 -50.14 23.04 0.79
C ALA A 273 -48.66 23.39 0.68
N LYS A 274 -48.26 24.07 -0.41
CA LYS A 274 -46.89 24.55 -0.60
C LYS A 274 -46.48 25.50 0.51
N THR A 275 -47.30 26.50 0.83
CA THR A 275 -47.02 27.50 1.90
C THR A 275 -46.89 26.80 3.26
N ILE A 276 -47.76 25.85 3.58
CA ILE A 276 -47.65 25.04 4.83
C ILE A 276 -46.30 24.34 4.91
N LEU A 277 -45.85 23.69 3.82
CA LEU A 277 -44.57 23.03 3.78
C LEU A 277 -43.38 24.01 3.87
N GLU A 278 -43.47 25.17 3.22
CA GLU A 278 -42.47 26.23 3.34
C GLU A 278 -42.38 26.74 4.78
N ASP A 279 -43.50 26.93 5.47
CA ASP A 279 -43.55 27.43 6.85
C ASP A 279 -43.01 26.37 7.85
N ILE A 280 -43.32 25.07 7.66
CA ILE A 280 -42.82 24.00 8.50
C ILE A 280 -41.29 23.85 8.35
N LEU A 281 -40.80 23.95 7.12
CA LEU A 281 -39.38 23.79 6.83
C LEU A 281 -38.57 25.08 7.07
N LYS A 282 -39.20 26.23 7.16
CA LYS A 282 -38.55 27.50 7.45
C LYS A 282 -38.01 27.48 8.89
N ASP A 283 -36.78 27.90 9.05
CA ASP A 283 -36.14 28.09 10.36
C ASP A 283 -36.14 26.82 11.23
N HIS A 284 -36.15 25.61 10.61
CA HIS A 284 -36.10 24.35 11.37
C HIS A 284 -34.78 24.22 12.16
N ALA A 285 -34.80 23.44 13.24
CA ALA A 285 -33.59 23.15 14.01
C ALA A 285 -32.51 22.53 13.09
N GLY A 286 -31.31 23.10 13.10
CA GLY A 286 -30.21 22.65 12.24
C GLY A 286 -30.26 23.18 10.80
N MET A 287 -31.08 24.23 10.51
CA MET A 287 -31.02 24.92 9.23
C MET A 287 -29.74 25.75 9.14
N ASP A 288 -29.06 25.65 8.00
CA ASP A 288 -27.96 26.54 7.63
C ASP A 288 -28.47 27.55 6.61
N PRO A 289 -28.25 28.87 6.82
CA PRO A 289 -28.68 29.91 5.88
C PRO A 289 -28.15 29.77 4.46
N GLU A 290 -26.98 29.08 4.28
CA GLU A 290 -26.44 28.80 2.96
C GLU A 290 -27.22 27.71 2.22
N PHE A 291 -27.98 26.88 2.93
CA PHE A 291 -28.76 25.76 2.42
C PHE A 291 -30.26 25.88 2.78
N PRO A 292 -30.96 26.90 2.32
CA PRO A 292 -32.37 27.08 2.66
C PRO A 292 -33.22 25.95 2.05
N PRO A 293 -34.30 25.55 2.74
CA PRO A 293 -35.25 24.55 2.23
C PRO A 293 -35.94 25.06 0.95
N ARG A 294 -36.35 24.12 0.10
CA ARG A 294 -37.03 24.39 -1.15
C ARG A 294 -38.25 23.50 -1.30
N VAL A 295 -39.39 24.12 -1.71
CA VAL A 295 -40.65 23.42 -1.93
C VAL A 295 -41.20 23.80 -3.29
N TYR A 296 -41.51 22.82 -4.12
CA TYR A 296 -42.03 23.03 -5.47
C TYR A 296 -43.14 22.07 -5.79
N PHE A 297 -44.26 22.56 -6.36
CA PHE A 297 -45.17 21.69 -7.12
C PHE A 297 -44.51 21.39 -8.45
N ASN A 298 -44.02 20.21 -8.65
CA ASN A 298 -43.08 19.89 -9.76
C ASN A 298 -43.64 18.91 -10.77
N GLU A 299 -44.67 18.12 -10.40
CA GLU A 299 -45.05 16.99 -11.27
C GLU A 299 -46.52 16.58 -11.08
N PHE A 300 -47.17 16.21 -12.16
CA PHE A 300 -48.44 15.47 -12.20
C PHE A 300 -48.14 13.98 -12.33
N LYS A 301 -48.32 13.22 -11.25
CA LYS A 301 -48.12 11.79 -11.23
C LYS A 301 -49.38 11.03 -11.67
N ASP A 302 -49.29 9.71 -11.89
CA ASP A 302 -50.42 8.89 -12.38
C ASP A 302 -51.72 9.05 -11.55
N SER A 303 -51.59 9.22 -10.22
CA SER A 303 -52.72 9.33 -9.29
C SER A 303 -52.64 10.50 -8.30
N ALA A 304 -51.69 11.42 -8.49
CA ALA A 304 -51.42 12.47 -7.51
C ALA A 304 -50.76 13.71 -8.09
N LEU A 305 -51.01 14.86 -7.45
CA LEU A 305 -50.24 16.11 -7.60
C LEU A 305 -49.03 16.02 -6.67
N ASN A 306 -47.81 16.17 -7.20
CA ASN A 306 -46.57 16.00 -6.44
C ASN A 306 -45.95 17.32 -5.99
N ILE A 307 -45.72 17.44 -4.70
CA ILE A 307 -44.96 18.56 -4.11
C ILE A 307 -43.61 18.02 -3.67
N PHE A 308 -42.58 18.48 -4.35
CA PHE A 308 -41.19 18.15 -4.05
C PHE A 308 -40.66 19.04 -2.93
N CYS A 309 -40.02 18.44 -1.94
CA CYS A 309 -39.41 19.11 -0.80
C CYS A 309 -37.95 18.68 -0.66
N ILE A 310 -37.07 19.63 -0.40
CA ILE A 310 -35.68 19.41 -0.08
C ILE A 310 -35.24 20.32 1.05
N TYR A 311 -34.52 19.77 2.02
CA TYR A 311 -33.86 20.55 3.08
C TYR A 311 -32.56 19.84 3.54
N TRP A 312 -31.72 20.59 4.24
CA TRP A 312 -30.46 20.16 4.78
C TRP A 312 -30.45 20.36 6.29
N TYR A 313 -29.95 19.36 7.00
CA TYR A 313 -29.86 19.35 8.46
C TYR A 313 -28.39 19.41 8.89
N HIS A 314 -28.03 20.37 9.72
CA HIS A 314 -26.71 20.58 10.30
C HIS A 314 -26.79 20.54 11.84
N PRO A 315 -25.79 19.97 12.56
CA PRO A 315 -24.73 19.08 12.07
C PRO A 315 -25.30 17.74 11.60
N ALA A 316 -24.45 16.89 11.00
CA ALA A 316 -24.87 15.62 10.45
C ALA A 316 -25.13 14.53 11.53
N ASP A 317 -25.87 14.87 12.59
CA ASP A 317 -26.31 13.94 13.61
C ASP A 317 -27.54 13.16 13.12
N TRP A 318 -27.40 11.83 13.05
CA TRP A 318 -28.44 10.95 12.51
C TRP A 318 -29.68 10.88 13.41
N TRP A 319 -29.50 10.83 14.72
CA TRP A 319 -30.63 10.68 15.64
C TRP A 319 -31.41 11.98 15.77
N ALA A 320 -30.73 13.09 15.99
CA ALA A 320 -31.37 14.41 16.04
C ALA A 320 -32.05 14.76 14.71
N TYR A 321 -31.48 14.35 13.57
CA TYR A 321 -32.15 14.46 12.26
C TYR A 321 -33.44 13.65 12.19
N ASN A 322 -33.49 12.43 12.74
CA ASN A 322 -34.72 11.62 12.74
C ASN A 322 -35.78 12.20 13.65
N ASP A 323 -35.41 12.72 14.83
CA ASP A 323 -36.34 13.41 15.75
C ASP A 323 -36.96 14.64 15.06
N LEU A 324 -36.17 15.46 14.40
CA LEU A 324 -36.67 16.58 13.58
C LEU A 324 -37.59 16.08 12.46
N THR A 325 -37.22 15.02 11.77
CA THR A 325 -38.00 14.46 10.66
C THR A 325 -39.37 13.97 11.11
N GLU A 326 -39.44 13.33 12.27
CA GLU A 326 -40.69 12.90 12.88
C GLU A 326 -41.59 14.12 13.23
N GLY A 327 -41.00 15.13 13.86
CA GLY A 327 -41.73 16.37 14.16
C GLY A 327 -42.31 17.04 12.92
N ILE A 328 -41.50 17.19 11.85
CA ILE A 328 -41.96 17.74 10.56
C ILE A 328 -43.11 16.90 9.99
N ASN A 329 -43.03 15.57 10.01
CA ASN A 329 -44.08 14.72 9.46
C ASN A 329 -45.40 14.83 10.25
N LEU A 330 -45.33 14.90 11.58
CA LEU A 330 -46.51 15.05 12.45
C LEU A 330 -47.18 16.40 12.26
N GLU A 331 -46.38 17.48 12.24
CA GLU A 331 -46.87 18.83 12.01
C GLU A 331 -47.51 18.98 10.60
N LEU A 332 -46.89 18.37 9.59
CA LEU A 332 -47.44 18.30 8.25
C LEU A 332 -48.82 17.61 8.23
N LEU A 333 -48.95 16.46 8.89
CA LEU A 333 -50.21 15.72 8.97
C LEU A 333 -51.29 16.58 9.63
N GLU A 334 -50.98 17.24 10.74
CA GLU A 334 -51.93 18.11 11.47
C GLU A 334 -52.40 19.27 10.64
N ARG A 335 -51.45 20.04 10.03
CA ARG A 335 -51.76 21.22 9.24
C ARG A 335 -52.51 20.94 7.94
N PHE A 336 -52.21 19.79 7.28
CA PHE A 336 -52.94 19.37 6.08
C PHE A 336 -54.37 18.95 6.44
N ASN A 337 -54.58 18.18 7.51
CA ASN A 337 -55.93 17.85 7.99
C ASN A 337 -56.75 19.09 8.37
N ALA A 338 -56.14 20.04 9.10
CA ALA A 338 -56.79 21.32 9.44
C ALA A 338 -57.13 22.17 8.23
N ALA A 339 -56.36 22.08 7.16
CA ALA A 339 -56.56 22.80 5.90
C ALA A 339 -57.53 22.08 4.93
N GLY A 340 -57.97 20.88 5.27
CA GLY A 340 -58.80 20.03 4.40
C GLY A 340 -58.07 19.67 3.10
N ILE A 341 -56.78 19.33 3.23
CA ILE A 341 -55.95 18.88 2.11
C ILE A 341 -55.73 17.37 2.29
N ASP A 342 -56.20 16.58 1.34
CA ASP A 342 -56.12 15.14 1.39
C ASP A 342 -54.85 14.61 0.74
N PHE A 343 -54.16 13.68 1.43
CA PHE A 343 -53.06 12.96 0.86
C PHE A 343 -53.55 12.00 -0.24
N ALA A 344 -52.80 11.89 -1.31
CA ALA A 344 -53.18 11.02 -2.42
C ALA A 344 -52.94 9.55 -2.07
N PHE A 345 -53.94 8.73 -2.33
CA PHE A 345 -53.85 7.30 -2.33
C PHE A 345 -53.69 6.76 -3.79
N PRO A 346 -53.08 5.59 -3.99
CA PRO A 346 -53.13 4.92 -5.29
C PRO A 346 -54.59 4.74 -5.72
N THR A 347 -55.02 5.41 -6.79
CA THR A 347 -56.39 5.34 -7.29
C THR A 347 -56.42 4.70 -8.67
N GLN A 348 -57.46 3.94 -8.94
CA GLN A 348 -57.71 3.33 -10.24
C GLN A 348 -59.13 3.62 -10.68
N THR A 349 -59.29 3.98 -11.95
CA THR A 349 -60.61 4.04 -12.56
C THR A 349 -60.90 2.69 -13.18
N VAL A 350 -61.94 2.01 -12.69
CA VAL A 350 -62.37 0.71 -13.22
C VAL A 350 -63.63 0.91 -14.05
N HIS A 351 -63.53 0.64 -15.35
CA HIS A 351 -64.68 0.59 -16.25
C HIS A 351 -65.27 -0.80 -16.21
N LEU A 352 -66.49 -0.94 -15.63
CA LEU A 352 -67.23 -2.18 -15.58
C LEU A 352 -68.02 -2.33 -16.87
N ALA A 353 -67.66 -3.28 -17.72
CA ALA A 353 -68.41 -3.65 -18.89
C ALA A 353 -69.37 -4.80 -18.57
N GLY A 354 -70.68 -4.58 -18.75
CA GLY A 354 -71.68 -5.63 -18.57
C GLY A 354 -71.69 -6.56 -19.81
N ASP A 355 -71.66 -7.87 -19.56
CA ASP A 355 -71.92 -8.91 -20.54
C ASP A 355 -73.37 -9.42 -20.32
N PRO A 356 -74.27 -9.32 -21.28
CA PRO A 356 -75.66 -9.80 -21.13
C PRO A 356 -75.76 -11.28 -20.75
N SER A 357 -74.76 -12.11 -21.07
CA SER A 357 -74.70 -13.53 -20.69
C SER A 357 -74.08 -13.76 -19.30
N ARG A 358 -73.47 -12.74 -18.69
CA ARG A 358 -72.82 -12.77 -17.37
C ARG A 358 -73.02 -11.43 -16.66
N PRO A 359 -74.23 -11.17 -16.09
CA PRO A 359 -74.49 -9.92 -15.42
C PRO A 359 -73.54 -9.73 -14.23
N LEU A 360 -72.91 -8.56 -14.12
CA LEU A 360 -72.10 -8.16 -12.99
C LEU A 360 -73.04 -7.82 -11.82
N ASP A 361 -72.98 -8.60 -10.74
CA ASP A 361 -73.61 -8.24 -9.49
C ASP A 361 -72.65 -7.36 -8.65
N VAL A 362 -72.81 -6.05 -8.73
CA VAL A 362 -71.97 -5.07 -8.01
C VAL A 362 -72.74 -4.51 -6.85
N GLY A 363 -72.50 -5.06 -5.64
CA GLY A 363 -73.01 -4.50 -4.41
C GLY A 363 -72.18 -3.27 -3.97
N VAL A 364 -72.69 -2.05 -4.23
CA VAL A 364 -72.10 -0.81 -3.71
C VAL A 364 -72.53 -0.61 -2.27
N LYS A 365 -71.65 -0.81 -1.30
CA LYS A 365 -71.83 -0.32 0.07
C LYS A 365 -71.49 1.15 0.11
N GLN A 366 -72.47 2.02 0.27
CA GLN A 366 -72.21 3.39 0.68
C GLN A 366 -71.77 3.38 2.14
N GLN A 367 -70.59 3.95 2.43
CA GLN A 367 -70.12 4.21 3.80
C GLN A 367 -70.62 5.57 4.25
#